data_833649e28c2c5e8f9cfbba29debd59e3
#
_entry.id   833649e28c2c5e8f9cfbba29debd59e3
#
_cell.length_a   1.000
_cell.length_b   1.000
_cell.length_c   1.000
_cell.angle_alpha   90.00
_cell.angle_beta   90.00
_cell.angle_gamma   90.00
#
_symmetry.space_group_name_H-M   'P 1'
#
loop_
_entity.id
_entity.type
_entity.pdbx_description
1 polymer ?
#
loop_
_entity_poly.entity_id
_entity_poly.type
_entity_poly.pdbx_seq_one_letter_code
_entity_poly.pdbx_strand_id
1 'polypeptide(L)'
;HSTSRRQRQMCIRDRFGRIDILVNNAGITKDGLLMRMSEEDFSDVIDVNLKGTFHCIRFASRQMMKQRSGKIINLASVVGICGNAGQVNYAASKAGVIGMTKSAAKELASRNITVNAVAPGWIETDMTKNLSNAARERMLSAIPLKKPGTAKQVAGVIAFLASEDADYITGQVLQVDGGMLM
;
A
#
# COMPACT_ATOMS: atom_id res chain seq x y z
N HIS A 1 21.62 14.35 4.25
CA HIS A 1 20.41 15.12 4.56
C HIS A 1 19.19 14.42 3.95
N SER A 2 18.44 13.69 4.78
CA SER A 2 17.16 13.08 4.37
C SER A 2 16.10 14.20 4.37
N THR A 3 15.71 14.64 3.18
CA THR A 3 14.58 15.55 3.00
C THR A 3 13.31 14.83 3.42
N SER A 4 12.53 15.39 4.34
CA SER A 4 11.28 14.77 4.80
C SER A 4 10.32 14.55 3.62
N ARG A 5 9.43 13.53 3.70
CA ARG A 5 8.40 13.28 2.67
C ARG A 5 7.57 14.51 2.35
N ARG A 6 7.26 15.34 3.38
CA ARG A 6 6.54 16.60 3.23
C ARG A 6 7.31 17.61 2.36
N GLN A 7 8.62 17.75 2.57
CA GLN A 7 9.47 18.65 1.79
C GLN A 7 9.54 18.21 0.33
N ARG A 8 9.66 16.90 0.05
CA ARG A 8 9.68 16.39 -1.34
C ARG A 8 8.38 16.67 -2.08
N GLN A 9 7.23 16.46 -1.45
CA GLN A 9 5.93 16.78 -2.06
C GLN A 9 5.75 18.30 -2.27
N MET A 10 6.25 19.12 -1.35
CA MET A 10 6.29 20.59 -1.55
C MET A 10 7.14 20.95 -2.76
N CYS A 11 8.34 20.40 -2.90
CA CYS A 11 9.20 20.64 -4.06
C CYS A 11 8.55 20.23 -5.38
N ILE A 12 7.84 19.09 -5.45
CA ILE A 12 7.12 18.66 -6.64
C ILE A 12 6.01 19.65 -6.99
N ARG A 13 5.18 20.03 -6.03
CA ARG A 13 4.11 21.01 -6.24
C ARG A 13 4.67 22.36 -6.69
N ASP A 14 5.73 22.84 -6.04
CA ASP A 14 6.29 24.16 -6.32
C ASP A 14 6.99 24.20 -7.69
N ARG A 15 7.50 23.05 -8.16
CA ARG A 15 8.13 22.94 -9.48
C ARG A 15 7.13 22.71 -10.61
N PHE A 16 6.10 21.89 -10.40
CA PHE A 16 5.17 21.47 -11.46
C PHE A 16 3.76 22.07 -11.30
N GLY A 17 3.45 22.72 -10.19
CA GLY A 17 2.16 23.33 -9.91
C GLY A 17 1.02 22.36 -9.61
N ARG A 18 1.23 21.05 -9.84
CA ARG A 18 0.19 20.01 -9.71
C ARG A 18 0.72 18.68 -9.19
N ILE A 19 -0.19 17.86 -8.69
CA ILE A 19 0.05 16.45 -8.31
C ILE A 19 -1.11 15.65 -8.90
N ASP A 20 -0.85 14.77 -9.85
CA ASP A 20 -1.89 13.99 -10.52
C ASP A 20 -2.08 12.62 -9.92
N ILE A 21 -0.98 11.97 -9.55
CA ILE A 21 -0.96 10.60 -9.03
C ILE A 21 -0.10 10.57 -7.77
N LEU A 22 -0.65 9.98 -6.72
CA LEU A 22 0.08 9.64 -5.50
C LEU A 22 0.09 8.11 -5.32
N VAL A 23 1.28 7.51 -5.29
CA VAL A 23 1.46 6.10 -4.93
C VAL A 23 2.14 6.00 -3.58
N ASN A 24 1.43 5.50 -2.58
CA ASN A 24 1.96 5.26 -1.25
C ASN A 24 2.51 3.83 -1.16
N ASN A 25 3.76 3.65 -1.59
CA ASN A 25 4.43 2.36 -1.63
C ASN A 25 5.35 2.09 -0.43
N ALA A 26 5.88 3.13 0.21
CA ALA A 26 6.85 2.97 1.28
C ALA A 26 6.26 2.17 2.47
N GLY A 27 7.00 1.19 2.92
CA GLY A 27 6.62 0.36 4.06
C GLY A 27 7.81 -0.44 4.58
N ILE A 28 7.71 -0.85 5.83
CA ILE A 28 8.66 -1.71 6.52
C ILE A 28 7.92 -2.86 7.20
N THR A 29 8.65 -3.93 7.51
CA THR A 29 8.23 -5.00 8.41
C THR A 29 9.21 -5.10 9.58
N LYS A 30 8.72 -5.46 10.74
CA LYS A 30 9.49 -5.88 11.92
C LYS A 30 8.76 -7.05 12.53
N ASP A 31 9.06 -8.23 12.01
CA ASP A 31 8.33 -9.46 12.33
C ASP A 31 8.76 -10.00 13.71
N GLY A 32 7.81 -10.45 14.48
CA GLY A 32 8.02 -11.03 15.81
C GLY A 32 6.72 -11.61 16.37
N LEU A 33 6.84 -12.68 17.17
CA LEU A 33 5.67 -13.24 17.85
C LEU A 33 5.06 -12.19 18.80
N LEU A 34 3.73 -12.14 18.89
CA LEU A 34 3.00 -11.16 19.68
C LEU A 34 3.58 -10.96 21.09
N MET A 35 3.87 -12.05 21.80
CA MET A 35 4.41 -12.00 23.17
C MET A 35 5.85 -11.47 23.29
N ARG A 36 6.57 -11.35 22.16
CA ARG A 36 7.97 -10.87 22.10
C ARG A 36 8.13 -9.59 21.32
N MET A 37 7.05 -9.10 20.70
CA MET A 37 7.08 -7.86 19.93
C MET A 37 7.26 -6.67 20.87
N SER A 38 8.27 -5.85 20.65
CA SER A 38 8.48 -4.63 21.43
C SER A 38 7.49 -3.54 21.01
N GLU A 39 7.20 -2.62 21.92
CA GLU A 39 6.39 -1.43 21.61
C GLU A 39 7.07 -0.56 20.54
N GLU A 40 8.39 -0.51 20.53
CA GLU A 40 9.18 0.20 19.52
C GLU A 40 8.97 -0.41 18.12
N ASP A 41 9.07 -1.74 17.97
CA ASP A 41 8.86 -2.42 16.69
C ASP A 41 7.42 -2.27 16.19
N PHE A 42 6.45 -2.29 17.10
CA PHE A 42 5.05 -2.01 16.75
C PHE A 42 4.90 -0.57 16.26
N SER A 43 5.39 0.40 17.03
CA SER A 43 5.26 1.83 16.74
C SER A 43 5.96 2.22 15.44
N ASP A 44 7.17 1.72 15.19
CA ASP A 44 7.92 2.01 13.96
C ASP A 44 7.17 1.58 12.70
N VAL A 45 6.55 0.39 12.73
CA VAL A 45 5.77 -0.12 11.60
C VAL A 45 4.50 0.72 11.40
N ILE A 46 3.81 1.08 12.47
CA ILE A 46 2.63 1.97 12.40
C ILE A 46 3.03 3.36 11.87
N ASP A 47 4.12 3.93 12.37
CA ASP A 47 4.56 5.26 11.99
C ASP A 47 4.93 5.34 10.51
N VAL A 48 5.67 4.37 10.02
CA VAL A 48 6.07 4.36 8.60
C VAL A 48 4.91 3.99 7.68
N ASN A 49 4.24 2.86 7.95
CA ASN A 49 3.26 2.30 7.01
C ASN A 49 1.92 3.06 7.03
N LEU A 50 1.40 3.35 8.23
CA LEU A 50 0.08 3.93 8.39
C LEU A 50 0.12 5.45 8.51
N LYS A 51 0.84 6.01 9.49
CA LYS A 51 0.94 7.46 9.66
C LYS A 51 1.64 8.11 8.46
N GLY A 52 2.69 7.47 7.90
CA GLY A 52 3.35 7.94 6.70
C GLY A 52 2.40 8.05 5.51
N THR A 53 1.56 7.03 5.27
CA THR A 53 0.52 7.04 4.24
C THR A 53 -0.51 8.13 4.49
N PHE A 54 -1.00 8.26 5.73
CA PHE A 54 -1.93 9.33 6.12
C PHE A 54 -1.38 10.72 5.81
N HIS A 55 -0.14 11.00 6.18
CA HIS A 55 0.47 12.30 5.93
C HIS A 55 0.59 12.61 4.43
N CYS A 56 0.94 11.61 3.61
CA CYS A 56 1.02 11.77 2.16
C CYS A 56 -0.36 12.05 1.55
N ILE A 57 -1.38 11.29 1.91
CA ILE A 57 -2.77 11.51 1.46
C ILE A 57 -3.24 12.90 1.87
N ARG A 58 -3.13 13.26 3.15
CA ARG A 58 -3.54 14.56 3.67
C ARG A 58 -2.87 15.73 2.97
N PHE A 59 -1.62 15.59 2.58
CA PHE A 59 -0.88 16.64 1.88
C PHE A 59 -1.30 16.75 0.41
N ALA A 60 -1.33 15.62 -0.32
CA ALA A 60 -1.65 15.60 -1.72
C ALA A 60 -3.12 15.96 -1.99
N SER A 61 -4.05 15.48 -1.15
CA SER A 61 -5.48 15.75 -1.30
C SER A 61 -5.81 17.25 -1.33
N ARG A 62 -5.12 18.07 -0.56
CA ARG A 62 -5.30 19.54 -0.59
C ARG A 62 -5.05 20.15 -1.97
N GLN A 63 -4.02 19.65 -2.67
CA GLN A 63 -3.69 20.11 -4.01
C GLN A 63 -4.66 19.50 -5.03
N MET A 64 -4.92 18.20 -4.96
CA MET A 64 -5.84 17.49 -5.85
C MET A 64 -7.29 18.04 -5.77
N MET A 65 -7.75 18.42 -4.57
CA MET A 65 -9.05 19.07 -4.38
C MET A 65 -9.15 20.42 -5.10
N LYS A 66 -8.08 21.22 -5.13
CA LYS A 66 -8.03 22.49 -5.90
C LYS A 66 -8.03 22.20 -7.40
N GLN A 67 -7.35 21.16 -7.84
CA GLN A 67 -7.30 20.71 -9.25
C GLN A 67 -8.63 20.10 -9.70
N ARG A 68 -9.47 19.61 -8.78
CA ARG A 68 -10.66 18.77 -9.03
C ARG A 68 -10.32 17.52 -9.85
N SER A 69 -9.15 16.96 -9.60
CA SER A 69 -8.61 15.78 -10.26
C SER A 69 -7.47 15.19 -9.46
N GLY A 70 -7.37 13.87 -9.41
CA GLY A 70 -6.25 13.16 -8.79
C GLY A 70 -6.53 11.67 -8.60
N LYS A 71 -5.45 10.90 -8.49
CA LYS A 71 -5.50 9.45 -8.24
C LYS A 71 -4.57 9.09 -7.10
N ILE A 72 -5.10 8.41 -6.09
CA ILE A 72 -4.33 7.97 -4.92
C ILE A 72 -4.37 6.45 -4.88
N ILE A 73 -3.21 5.81 -4.91
CA ILE A 73 -3.06 4.36 -4.87
C ILE A 73 -2.20 4.00 -3.65
N ASN A 74 -2.76 3.23 -2.73
CA ASN A 74 -2.12 2.82 -1.50
C ASN A 74 -1.68 1.35 -1.58
N LEU A 75 -0.43 1.05 -1.22
CA LEU A 75 0.04 -0.33 -1.09
C LEU A 75 -0.38 -0.89 0.27
N ALA A 76 -1.45 -1.70 0.24
CA ALA A 76 -1.86 -2.57 1.34
C ALA A 76 -1.05 -3.88 1.33
N SER A 77 -1.67 -4.98 1.71
CA SER A 77 -1.16 -6.36 1.66
C SER A 77 -2.31 -7.33 1.91
N VAL A 78 -2.22 -8.54 1.42
CA VAL A 78 -3.09 -9.65 1.84
C VAL A 78 -3.04 -9.85 3.37
N VAL A 79 -1.87 -9.62 3.98
CA VAL A 79 -1.70 -9.68 5.45
C VAL A 79 -2.58 -8.67 6.19
N GLY A 80 -2.88 -7.52 5.58
CA GLY A 80 -3.83 -6.54 6.13
C GLY A 80 -5.29 -6.99 6.01
N ILE A 81 -5.59 -8.02 5.22
CA ILE A 81 -6.93 -8.59 5.04
C ILE A 81 -7.13 -9.80 5.96
N CYS A 82 -6.19 -10.76 5.95
CA CYS A 82 -6.33 -12.05 6.65
C CYS A 82 -5.47 -12.18 7.91
N GLY A 83 -4.53 -11.26 8.16
CA GLY A 83 -3.52 -11.41 9.20
C GLY A 83 -2.42 -12.41 8.84
N ASN A 84 -1.36 -12.41 9.63
CA ASN A 84 -0.30 -13.44 9.56
C ASN A 84 0.37 -13.55 10.94
N ALA A 85 0.65 -14.78 11.38
CA ALA A 85 1.36 -15.00 12.64
C ALA A 85 2.74 -14.34 12.61
N GLY A 86 3.10 -13.64 13.68
CA GLY A 86 4.35 -12.89 13.78
C GLY A 86 4.35 -11.51 13.10
N GLN A 87 3.21 -11.05 12.57
CA GLN A 87 3.10 -9.78 11.85
C GLN A 87 1.95 -8.89 12.35
N VAL A 88 1.66 -8.91 13.65
CA VAL A 88 0.57 -8.13 14.25
C VAL A 88 0.67 -6.63 13.92
N ASN A 89 1.87 -6.04 14.06
CA ASN A 89 2.14 -4.64 13.71
C ASN A 89 1.92 -4.36 12.21
N TYR A 90 2.44 -5.22 11.35
CA TYR A 90 2.30 -5.09 9.90
C TYR A 90 0.84 -5.27 9.46
N ALA A 91 0.17 -6.32 9.96
CA ALA A 91 -1.25 -6.57 9.70
C ALA A 91 -2.11 -5.37 10.11
N ALA A 92 -1.93 -4.86 11.32
CA ALA A 92 -2.64 -3.68 11.83
C ALA A 92 -2.39 -2.45 10.93
N SER A 93 -1.13 -2.20 10.53
CA SER A 93 -0.78 -1.08 9.67
C SER A 93 -1.45 -1.18 8.30
N LYS A 94 -1.45 -2.36 7.66
CA LYS A 94 -2.02 -2.57 6.33
C LYS A 94 -3.55 -2.62 6.35
N ALA A 95 -4.16 -3.16 7.40
CA ALA A 95 -5.60 -3.05 7.65
C ALA A 95 -6.04 -1.59 7.82
N GLY A 96 -5.26 -0.80 8.57
CA GLY A 96 -5.48 0.64 8.71
C GLY A 96 -5.41 1.40 7.38
N VAL A 97 -4.46 1.04 6.51
CA VAL A 97 -4.37 1.59 5.14
C VAL A 97 -5.62 1.27 4.32
N ILE A 98 -6.17 0.05 4.44
CA ILE A 98 -7.42 -0.33 3.77
C ILE A 98 -8.60 0.53 4.26
N GLY A 99 -8.76 0.68 5.58
CA GLY A 99 -9.80 1.53 6.16
C GLY A 99 -9.67 2.99 5.75
N MET A 100 -8.44 3.53 5.78
CA MET A 100 -8.13 4.88 5.35
C MET A 100 -8.44 5.09 3.86
N THR A 101 -8.14 4.12 3.00
CA THR A 101 -8.45 4.16 1.56
C THR A 101 -9.95 4.35 1.33
N LYS A 102 -10.78 3.54 2.00
CA LYS A 102 -12.24 3.60 1.87
C LYS A 102 -12.83 4.93 2.37
N SER A 103 -12.32 5.44 3.49
CA SER A 103 -12.76 6.72 4.05
C SER A 103 -12.37 7.89 3.15
N ALA A 104 -11.11 7.95 2.72
CA ALA A 104 -10.62 9.00 1.83
C ALA A 104 -11.33 8.98 0.46
N ALA A 105 -11.67 7.80 -0.06
CA ALA A 105 -12.44 7.65 -1.29
C ALA A 105 -13.80 8.36 -1.19
N LYS A 106 -14.52 8.14 -0.09
CA LYS A 106 -15.83 8.79 0.15
C LYS A 106 -15.72 10.32 0.29
N GLU A 107 -14.69 10.80 0.98
CA GLU A 107 -14.48 12.23 1.21
C GLU A 107 -14.08 12.98 -0.08
N LEU A 108 -13.30 12.35 -0.96
CA LEU A 108 -12.66 12.99 -2.09
C LEU A 108 -13.40 12.79 -3.43
N ALA A 109 -14.36 11.87 -3.50
CA ALA A 109 -15.09 11.52 -4.71
C ALA A 109 -15.78 12.74 -5.37
N SER A 110 -16.38 13.64 -4.58
CA SER A 110 -17.04 14.86 -5.09
C SER A 110 -16.09 15.84 -5.78
N ARG A 111 -14.78 15.59 -5.70
CA ARG A 111 -13.73 16.38 -6.35
C ARG A 111 -13.04 15.62 -7.48
N ASN A 112 -13.67 14.56 -8.01
CA ASN A 112 -13.11 13.70 -9.06
C ASN A 112 -11.72 13.15 -8.67
N ILE A 113 -11.55 12.75 -7.41
CA ILE A 113 -10.34 12.11 -6.92
C ILE A 113 -10.68 10.67 -6.55
N THR A 114 -10.01 9.71 -7.18
CA THR A 114 -10.15 8.29 -6.84
C THR A 114 -9.09 7.88 -5.83
N VAL A 115 -9.48 7.02 -4.90
CA VAL A 115 -8.58 6.49 -3.88
C VAL A 115 -8.78 4.98 -3.80
N ASN A 116 -7.77 4.21 -4.17
CA ASN A 116 -7.80 2.76 -4.18
C ASN A 116 -6.59 2.16 -3.47
N ALA A 117 -6.68 0.89 -3.13
CA ALA A 117 -5.55 0.13 -2.59
C ALA A 117 -5.24 -1.08 -3.47
N VAL A 118 -3.98 -1.45 -3.53
CA VAL A 118 -3.51 -2.72 -4.07
C VAL A 118 -3.02 -3.55 -2.90
N ALA A 119 -3.46 -4.81 -2.81
CA ALA A 119 -3.07 -5.76 -1.78
C ALA A 119 -2.26 -6.91 -2.40
N PRO A 120 -0.94 -6.79 -2.52
CA PRO A 120 -0.10 -7.87 -3.01
C PRO A 120 -0.10 -9.06 -2.05
N GLY A 121 -0.04 -10.27 -2.61
CA GLY A 121 0.30 -11.49 -1.91
C GLY A 121 1.82 -11.68 -1.80
N TRP A 122 2.27 -12.91 -2.00
CA TRP A 122 3.70 -13.18 -2.05
C TRP A 122 4.31 -12.73 -3.38
N ILE A 123 5.12 -11.68 -3.31
CA ILE A 123 5.83 -11.11 -4.46
C ILE A 123 7.32 -11.43 -4.33
N GLU A 124 7.91 -11.95 -5.41
CA GLU A 124 9.34 -12.23 -5.46
C GLU A 124 10.13 -10.91 -5.46
N THR A 125 10.93 -10.76 -4.41
CA THR A 125 11.82 -9.60 -4.20
C THR A 125 13.16 -10.11 -3.69
N ASP A 126 14.18 -9.26 -3.64
CA ASP A 126 15.48 -9.64 -3.09
C ASP A 126 15.39 -10.13 -1.63
N MET A 127 14.43 -9.65 -0.86
CA MET A 127 14.17 -10.13 0.51
C MET A 127 13.60 -11.55 0.57
N THR A 128 12.85 -11.98 -0.45
CA THR A 128 12.20 -13.30 -0.49
C THR A 128 13.06 -14.38 -1.16
N LYS A 129 14.15 -14.01 -1.81
CA LYS A 129 15.08 -14.96 -2.46
C LYS A 129 15.79 -15.88 -1.46
N ASN A 130 15.96 -15.45 -0.22
CA ASN A 130 16.70 -16.16 0.82
C ASN A 130 15.82 -17.07 1.71
N LEU A 131 14.58 -17.33 1.32
CA LEU A 131 13.68 -18.24 2.04
C LEU A 131 14.18 -19.69 1.90
N SER A 132 14.06 -20.47 2.98
CA SER A 132 14.33 -21.91 2.92
C SER A 132 13.36 -22.60 1.95
N ASN A 133 13.78 -23.71 1.32
CA ASN A 133 12.95 -24.49 0.40
C ASN A 133 11.61 -24.87 1.05
N ALA A 134 11.61 -25.29 2.31
CA ALA A 134 10.41 -25.65 3.04
C ALA A 134 9.44 -24.44 3.24
N ALA A 135 9.97 -23.25 3.50
CA ALA A 135 9.16 -22.03 3.60
C ALA A 135 8.58 -21.65 2.23
N ARG A 136 9.38 -21.74 1.17
CA ARG A 136 8.96 -21.50 -0.21
C ARG A 136 7.83 -22.46 -0.64
N GLU A 137 7.99 -23.73 -0.38
CA GLU A 137 6.95 -24.74 -0.71
C GLU A 137 5.63 -24.48 0.03
N ARG A 138 5.69 -24.14 1.32
CA ARG A 138 4.49 -23.77 2.09
C ARG A 138 3.77 -22.56 1.49
N MET A 139 4.51 -21.53 1.11
CA MET A 139 3.91 -20.35 0.48
C MET A 139 3.33 -20.68 -0.89
N LEU A 140 4.01 -21.47 -1.72
CA LEU A 140 3.52 -21.91 -3.02
C LEU A 140 2.28 -22.79 -2.91
N SER A 141 2.18 -23.62 -1.87
CA SER A 141 0.99 -24.47 -1.66
C SER A 141 -0.27 -23.66 -1.40
N ALA A 142 -0.13 -22.48 -0.74
CA ALA A 142 -1.23 -21.56 -0.45
C ALA A 142 -1.66 -20.72 -1.67
N ILE A 143 -0.86 -20.70 -2.77
CA ILE A 143 -1.17 -19.90 -3.96
C ILE A 143 -1.75 -20.82 -5.04
N PRO A 144 -3.02 -20.66 -5.47
CA PRO A 144 -3.61 -21.45 -6.55
C PRO A 144 -2.81 -21.42 -7.86
N LEU A 145 -2.25 -20.27 -8.25
CA LEU A 145 -1.39 -20.16 -9.45
C LEU A 145 -0.01 -20.81 -9.29
N LYS A 146 0.34 -21.38 -8.10
CA LYS A 146 1.55 -22.17 -7.84
C LYS A 146 2.87 -21.45 -8.15
N LYS A 147 2.88 -20.15 -8.18
CA LYS A 147 4.06 -19.29 -8.40
C LYS A 147 3.93 -17.98 -7.64
N PRO A 148 5.05 -17.37 -7.20
CA PRO A 148 5.01 -16.01 -6.65
C PRO A 148 4.64 -15.00 -7.73
N GLY A 149 4.08 -13.88 -7.31
CA GLY A 149 3.92 -12.72 -8.17
C GLY A 149 5.24 -11.97 -8.36
N THR A 150 5.27 -11.05 -9.32
CA THR A 150 6.41 -10.17 -9.59
C THR A 150 6.05 -8.72 -9.29
N ALA A 151 7.05 -7.90 -8.97
CA ALA A 151 6.86 -6.46 -8.80
C ALA A 151 6.25 -5.81 -10.05
N LYS A 152 6.58 -6.31 -11.26
CA LYS A 152 6.00 -5.83 -12.53
C LYS A 152 4.49 -6.07 -12.61
N GLN A 153 3.99 -7.20 -12.10
CA GLN A 153 2.55 -7.48 -12.07
C GLN A 153 1.80 -6.54 -11.13
N VAL A 154 2.36 -6.26 -9.94
CA VAL A 154 1.81 -5.27 -9.01
C VAL A 154 1.82 -3.88 -9.64
N ALA A 155 2.93 -3.48 -10.26
CA ALA A 155 3.06 -2.20 -10.96
C ALA A 155 2.06 -2.05 -12.10
N GLY A 156 1.73 -3.13 -12.82
CA GLY A 156 0.69 -3.14 -13.87
C GLY A 156 -0.69 -2.77 -13.33
N VAL A 157 -1.07 -3.31 -12.16
CA VAL A 157 -2.34 -2.96 -11.51
C VAL A 157 -2.33 -1.51 -11.02
N ILE A 158 -1.20 -1.04 -10.47
CA ILE A 158 -1.05 0.36 -10.06
C ILE A 158 -1.19 1.28 -11.28
N ALA A 159 -0.55 0.95 -12.42
CA ALA A 159 -0.64 1.73 -13.64
C ALA A 159 -2.07 1.77 -14.19
N PHE A 160 -2.81 0.65 -14.16
CA PHE A 160 -4.22 0.60 -14.50
C PHE A 160 -5.05 1.55 -13.59
N LEU A 161 -4.89 1.47 -12.27
CA LEU A 161 -5.59 2.35 -11.34
C LEU A 161 -5.21 3.84 -11.51
N ALA A 162 -4.05 4.12 -12.08
CA ALA A 162 -3.58 5.47 -12.38
C ALA A 162 -4.06 5.97 -13.77
N SER A 163 -4.60 5.11 -14.62
CA SER A 163 -5.09 5.46 -15.96
C SER A 163 -6.54 5.95 -15.95
N GLU A 164 -6.99 6.51 -17.07
CA GLU A 164 -8.38 6.93 -17.29
C GLU A 164 -9.37 5.74 -17.27
N ASP A 165 -8.90 4.54 -17.64
CA ASP A 165 -9.73 3.32 -17.61
C ASP A 165 -10.27 2.98 -16.21
N ALA A 166 -9.65 3.54 -15.15
CA ALA A 166 -10.06 3.36 -13.77
C ALA A 166 -10.80 4.57 -13.16
N ASP A 167 -11.28 5.51 -13.95
CA ASP A 167 -11.92 6.74 -13.45
C ASP A 167 -13.20 6.49 -12.65
N TYR A 168 -13.87 5.37 -12.89
CA TYR A 168 -15.09 5.00 -12.13
C TYR A 168 -14.81 3.98 -11.03
N ILE A 169 -13.52 3.75 -10.69
CA ILE A 169 -13.09 2.82 -9.63
C ILE A 169 -12.56 3.63 -8.45
N THR A 170 -13.26 3.58 -7.30
CA THR A 170 -12.80 4.24 -6.07
C THR A 170 -13.21 3.44 -4.83
N GLY A 171 -12.42 3.51 -3.77
CA GLY A 171 -12.64 2.80 -2.51
C GLY A 171 -12.34 1.29 -2.57
N GLN A 172 -11.77 0.79 -3.67
CA GLN A 172 -11.52 -0.63 -3.87
C GLN A 172 -10.17 -1.07 -3.31
N VAL A 173 -10.10 -2.38 -2.97
CA VAL A 173 -8.87 -3.06 -2.59
C VAL A 173 -8.67 -4.21 -3.57
N LEU A 174 -7.75 -4.02 -4.52
CA LEU A 174 -7.46 -5.02 -5.54
C LEU A 174 -6.35 -5.95 -5.06
N GLN A 175 -6.68 -7.23 -4.93
CA GLN A 175 -5.71 -8.27 -4.60
C GLN A 175 -4.87 -8.63 -5.83
N VAL A 176 -3.55 -8.77 -5.63
CA VAL A 176 -2.59 -9.23 -6.64
C VAL A 176 -1.79 -10.36 -5.99
N ASP A 177 -2.41 -11.51 -5.81
CA ASP A 177 -1.97 -12.55 -4.90
C ASP A 177 -1.98 -13.98 -5.49
N GLY A 178 -2.34 -14.13 -6.76
CA GLY A 178 -2.42 -15.43 -7.43
C GLY A 178 -3.54 -16.32 -6.90
N GLY A 179 -4.56 -15.73 -6.27
CA GLY A 179 -5.70 -16.44 -5.67
C GLY A 179 -5.46 -16.89 -4.22
N MET A 180 -4.42 -16.38 -3.55
CA MET A 180 -4.09 -16.77 -2.17
C MET A 180 -5.25 -16.53 -1.20
N LEU A 181 -6.06 -15.49 -1.43
CA LEU A 181 -7.24 -15.14 -0.63
C LEU A 181 -8.52 -15.21 -1.47
N MET A 182 -8.88 -16.42 -1.91
CA MET A 182 -10.17 -16.69 -2.52
C MET A 182 -11.12 -17.34 -1.52
#